data_3a45f4aecb6e0cbd3b5fb682aca4391e
#
_entry.id   3a45f4aecb6e0cbd3b5fb682aca4391e
#
_cell.length_a   1.000
_cell.length_b   1.000
_cell.length_c   1.000
_cell.angle_alpha   90.00
_cell.angle_beta   90.00
_cell.angle_gamma   90.00
#
_symmetry.space_group_name_H-M   'P 1'
#
loop_
_entity.id
_entity.type
_entity.pdbx_description
1 polymer ?
#
loop_
_entity_poly.entity_id
_entity_poly.type
_entity_poly.pdbx_seq_one_letter_code
_entity_poly.pdbx_strand_id
1 'polypeptide(L)'
;DEIDKIKKINKSIVKENGTVESFDKQLIELIGGRYDTRFPMVVSKNSKCLNYITKNASNPILINVSTVIKIKEKHDIGYAFVSDCEQMIKNSIFAFDSLKHDTSKIIVLDEVDDEDNPIIAVVRLDKKMGRDAIQINEITSIYEKERLSNLIEKTYRENKCFYKNKTEHIRSIGFQLPQDVKYALSTEYSRTSFTKSQVEED
;
A
#
# COMPACT_ATOMS: atom_id res chain seq x y z
N ASP A 1 -4.28 -16.36 16.01
CA ASP A 1 -3.98 -16.53 14.58
C ASP A 1 -4.49 -15.32 13.76
N GLU A 2 -4.35 -15.34 12.43
CA GLU A 2 -4.81 -14.26 11.54
C GLU A 2 -6.33 -14.05 11.63
N ILE A 3 -7.09 -15.13 11.72
CA ILE A 3 -8.56 -15.08 11.80
C ILE A 3 -9.02 -14.52 13.15
N ASP A 4 -8.34 -14.84 14.23
CA ASP A 4 -8.66 -14.29 15.55
C ASP A 4 -8.41 -12.78 15.62
N LYS A 5 -7.37 -12.29 14.99
CA LYS A 5 -7.14 -10.85 14.81
C LYS A 5 -8.32 -10.20 14.10
N ILE A 6 -8.76 -10.78 12.97
CA ILE A 6 -9.87 -10.25 12.17
C ILE A 6 -11.20 -10.32 12.93
N LYS A 7 -11.48 -11.41 13.66
CA LYS A 7 -12.68 -11.50 14.53
C LYS A 7 -12.75 -10.38 15.55
N LYS A 8 -11.62 -10.01 16.13
CA LYS A 8 -11.56 -8.90 17.10
C LYS A 8 -11.74 -7.53 16.45
N ILE A 9 -11.35 -7.37 15.17
CA ILE A 9 -11.49 -6.14 14.41
C ILE A 9 -12.91 -5.99 13.87
N ASN A 10 -13.40 -7.01 13.18
CA ASN A 10 -14.73 -7.03 12.58
C ASN A 10 -15.27 -8.47 12.53
N LYS A 11 -16.05 -8.83 13.54
CA LYS A 11 -16.63 -10.19 13.64
C LYS A 11 -17.64 -10.48 12.52
N SER A 12 -18.31 -9.45 11.98
CA SER A 12 -19.42 -9.64 11.04
C SER A 12 -18.99 -10.24 9.70
N ILE A 13 -17.72 -10.06 9.31
CA ILE A 13 -17.18 -10.60 8.05
C ILE A 13 -16.54 -11.99 8.19
N VAL A 14 -16.58 -12.57 9.38
CA VAL A 14 -16.06 -13.93 9.63
C VAL A 14 -17.22 -14.90 9.73
N LYS A 15 -17.28 -15.83 8.77
CA LYS A 15 -18.33 -16.85 8.70
C LYS A 15 -18.16 -17.90 9.82
N GLU A 16 -19.21 -18.69 10.10
CA GLU A 16 -19.19 -19.76 11.10
C GLU A 16 -18.10 -20.79 10.86
N ASN A 17 -17.80 -21.10 9.59
CA ASN A 17 -16.71 -22.00 9.21
C ASN A 17 -15.31 -21.42 9.35
N GLY A 18 -15.17 -20.18 9.89
CA GLY A 18 -13.90 -19.50 10.08
C GLY A 18 -13.34 -18.83 8.83
N THR A 19 -14.06 -18.79 7.70
CA THR A 19 -13.62 -18.05 6.52
C THR A 19 -13.93 -16.57 6.65
N VAL A 20 -13.02 -15.72 6.16
CA VAL A 20 -13.23 -14.27 6.09
C VAL A 20 -13.85 -13.93 4.74
N GLU A 21 -14.85 -13.05 4.71
CA GLU A 21 -15.42 -12.56 3.45
C GLU A 21 -14.35 -11.86 2.61
N SER A 22 -14.38 -12.10 1.29
CA SER A 22 -13.47 -11.44 0.36
C SER A 22 -13.67 -9.93 0.38
N PHE A 23 -12.63 -9.19 0.03
CA PHE A 23 -12.70 -7.73 -0.03
C PHE A 23 -13.75 -7.26 -1.03
N ASP A 24 -13.85 -7.91 -2.20
CA ASP A 24 -14.89 -7.63 -3.21
C ASP A 24 -16.30 -7.72 -2.63
N LYS A 25 -16.57 -8.79 -1.85
CA LYS A 25 -17.87 -8.95 -1.23
C LYS A 25 -18.16 -7.83 -0.23
N GLN A 26 -17.18 -7.45 0.58
CA GLN A 26 -17.30 -6.33 1.50
C GLN A 26 -17.61 -5.02 0.73
N LEU A 27 -16.96 -4.77 -0.42
CA LEU A 27 -17.23 -3.61 -1.27
C LEU A 27 -18.65 -3.65 -1.86
N ILE A 28 -19.12 -4.81 -2.32
CA ILE A 28 -20.51 -4.99 -2.82
C ILE A 28 -21.51 -4.67 -1.70
N GLU A 29 -21.27 -5.14 -0.47
CA GLU A 29 -22.13 -4.84 0.67
C GLU A 29 -22.10 -3.33 1.02
N LEU A 30 -20.93 -2.68 0.89
CA LEU A 30 -20.81 -1.23 1.09
C LEU A 30 -21.61 -0.46 0.03
N ILE A 31 -21.46 -0.80 -1.26
CA ILE A 31 -22.21 -0.16 -2.36
C ILE A 31 -23.72 -0.37 -2.17
N GLY A 32 -24.11 -1.55 -1.71
CA GLY A 32 -25.52 -1.89 -1.42
C GLY A 32 -26.08 -1.30 -0.13
N GLY A 33 -25.29 -0.52 0.62
CA GLY A 33 -25.71 0.10 1.88
C GLY A 33 -25.91 -0.88 3.04
N ARG A 34 -25.37 -2.11 2.94
CA ARG A 34 -25.53 -3.16 3.98
C ARG A 34 -24.29 -3.34 4.85
N TYR A 35 -23.15 -2.78 4.45
CA TYR A 35 -21.92 -2.85 5.25
C TYR A 35 -21.98 -1.92 6.46
N ASP A 36 -21.58 -2.43 7.63
CA ASP A 36 -21.48 -1.59 8.83
C ASP A 36 -20.25 -0.70 8.77
N THR A 37 -20.45 0.57 8.44
CA THR A 37 -19.40 1.57 8.21
C THR A 37 -18.57 1.92 9.44
N ARG A 38 -18.98 1.45 10.64
CA ARG A 38 -18.19 1.63 11.88
C ARG A 38 -16.95 0.75 11.92
N PHE A 39 -16.91 -0.31 11.11
CA PHE A 39 -15.79 -1.23 11.06
C PHE A 39 -14.94 -1.02 9.81
N PRO A 40 -13.61 -1.18 9.90
CA PRO A 40 -12.77 -1.19 8.70
C PRO A 40 -13.03 -2.44 7.87
N MET A 41 -12.72 -2.35 6.59
CA MET A 41 -12.76 -3.46 5.65
C MET A 41 -11.42 -4.19 5.67
N VAL A 42 -11.45 -5.51 5.51
CA VAL A 42 -10.25 -6.36 5.43
C VAL A 42 -9.89 -6.58 3.97
N VAL A 43 -8.80 -5.95 3.53
CA VAL A 43 -8.25 -6.11 2.19
C VAL A 43 -7.55 -7.46 2.07
N SER A 44 -6.70 -7.80 3.05
CA SER A 44 -6.01 -9.09 3.13
C SER A 44 -5.87 -9.56 4.57
N LYS A 45 -5.92 -10.87 4.78
CA LYS A 45 -5.75 -11.50 6.10
C LYS A 45 -4.34 -11.38 6.65
N ASN A 46 -3.38 -11.14 5.78
CA ASN A 46 -1.96 -10.98 6.11
C ASN A 46 -1.30 -9.98 5.14
N SER A 47 -0.04 -9.67 5.38
CA SER A 47 0.70 -8.67 4.61
C SER A 47 1.82 -9.28 3.77
N LYS A 48 1.63 -10.48 3.24
CA LYS A 48 2.64 -11.14 2.40
C LYS A 48 2.99 -10.32 1.15
N CYS A 49 2.03 -9.57 0.61
CA CYS A 49 2.27 -8.66 -0.51
C CYS A 49 3.19 -7.48 -0.15
N LEU A 50 3.44 -7.24 1.13
CA LEU A 50 4.32 -6.19 1.64
C LEU A 50 5.67 -6.73 2.15
N ASN A 51 6.03 -7.98 1.89
CA ASN A 51 7.25 -8.62 2.40
C ASN A 51 8.54 -7.88 2.05
N TYR A 52 8.55 -7.12 0.97
CA TYR A 52 9.69 -6.31 0.56
C TYR A 52 9.85 -5.02 1.39
N ILE A 53 8.84 -4.66 2.20
CA ILE A 53 8.83 -3.45 3.03
C ILE A 53 8.84 -3.78 4.51
N THR A 54 8.14 -4.83 4.94
CA THR A 54 7.96 -5.20 6.35
C THR A 54 8.26 -6.68 6.60
N LYS A 55 8.80 -6.98 7.79
CA LYS A 55 8.98 -8.35 8.26
C LYS A 55 7.72 -8.92 8.93
N ASN A 56 6.72 -8.08 9.22
CA ASN A 56 5.50 -8.45 9.95
C ASN A 56 4.39 -8.93 8.99
N ALA A 57 4.69 -10.01 8.24
CA ALA A 57 3.79 -10.54 7.23
C ALA A 57 2.44 -11.07 7.77
N SER A 58 2.33 -11.32 9.08
CA SER A 58 1.11 -11.82 9.74
C SER A 58 0.09 -10.74 10.09
N ASN A 59 0.42 -9.46 9.91
CA ASN A 59 -0.52 -8.38 10.15
C ASN A 59 -1.55 -8.30 9.02
N PRO A 60 -2.86 -8.19 9.31
CA PRO A 60 -3.86 -7.98 8.28
C PRO A 60 -3.70 -6.60 7.64
N ILE A 61 -4.09 -6.47 6.37
CA ILE A 61 -4.20 -5.19 5.68
C ILE A 61 -5.64 -4.73 5.74
N LEU A 62 -5.86 -3.55 6.28
CA LEU A 62 -7.18 -2.94 6.42
C LEU A 62 -7.27 -1.64 5.63
N ILE A 63 -8.52 -1.27 5.30
CA ILE A 63 -8.88 0.04 4.78
C ILE A 63 -10.14 0.53 5.46
N ASN A 64 -10.17 1.78 5.91
CA ASN A 64 -11.38 2.37 6.48
C ASN A 64 -12.41 2.66 5.38
N VAL A 65 -13.69 2.50 5.70
CA VAL A 65 -14.79 2.83 4.77
C VAL A 65 -14.70 4.28 4.30
N SER A 66 -14.39 5.21 5.19
CA SER A 66 -14.20 6.62 4.85
C SER A 66 -13.05 6.83 3.85
N THR A 67 -12.01 6.01 3.91
CA THR A 67 -10.90 6.04 2.93
C THR A 67 -11.36 5.54 1.57
N VAL A 68 -12.13 4.44 1.51
CA VAL A 68 -12.71 3.91 0.26
C VAL A 68 -13.60 4.94 -0.41
N ILE A 69 -14.49 5.58 0.36
CA ILE A 69 -15.37 6.65 -0.15
C ILE A 69 -14.55 7.82 -0.68
N LYS A 70 -13.54 8.27 0.07
CA LYS A 70 -12.67 9.37 -0.33
C LYS A 70 -11.90 9.07 -1.62
N ILE A 71 -11.40 7.85 -1.80
CA ILE A 71 -10.71 7.42 -3.02
C ILE A 71 -11.66 7.59 -4.22
N LYS A 72 -12.90 7.13 -4.10
CA LYS A 72 -13.92 7.27 -5.15
C LYS A 72 -14.29 8.73 -5.42
N GLU A 73 -14.60 9.50 -4.38
CA GLU A 73 -15.16 10.85 -4.52
C GLU A 73 -14.13 11.92 -4.91
N LYS A 74 -12.89 11.79 -4.43
CA LYS A 74 -11.86 12.82 -4.63
C LYS A 74 -10.90 12.52 -5.78
N HIS A 75 -10.67 11.24 -6.04
CA HIS A 75 -9.69 10.79 -7.00
C HIS A 75 -10.32 10.08 -8.20
N ASP A 76 -11.65 9.99 -8.22
CA ASP A 76 -12.44 9.29 -9.25
C ASP A 76 -11.97 7.85 -9.56
N ILE A 77 -11.25 7.26 -8.62
CA ILE A 77 -10.79 5.88 -8.72
C ILE A 77 -11.98 4.95 -8.41
N GLY A 78 -12.38 4.16 -9.39
CA GLY A 78 -13.55 3.29 -9.30
C GLY A 78 -13.41 2.17 -8.26
N TYR A 79 -14.53 1.67 -7.75
CA TYR A 79 -14.53 0.54 -6.80
C TYR A 79 -13.90 -0.74 -7.39
N ALA A 80 -13.99 -0.95 -8.70
CA ALA A 80 -13.32 -2.07 -9.37
C ALA A 80 -11.80 -1.99 -9.22
N PHE A 81 -11.22 -0.79 -9.34
CA PHE A 81 -9.79 -0.57 -9.08
C PHE A 81 -9.46 -0.83 -7.61
N VAL A 82 -10.27 -0.31 -6.68
CA VAL A 82 -10.04 -0.50 -5.24
C VAL A 82 -10.11 -1.98 -4.86
N SER A 83 -10.99 -2.77 -5.51
CA SER A 83 -11.12 -4.21 -5.25
C SER A 83 -9.83 -4.99 -5.51
N ASP A 84 -9.05 -4.56 -6.48
CA ASP A 84 -7.78 -5.19 -6.88
C ASP A 84 -6.56 -4.67 -6.11
N CYS A 85 -6.74 -3.78 -5.12
CA CYS A 85 -5.62 -3.09 -4.48
C CYS A 85 -4.59 -4.02 -3.82
N GLU A 86 -4.97 -5.19 -3.29
CA GLU A 86 -4.01 -6.18 -2.78
C GLU A 86 -3.09 -6.69 -3.89
N GLN A 87 -3.66 -7.04 -5.04
CA GLN A 87 -2.89 -7.52 -6.19
C GLN A 87 -2.01 -6.42 -6.78
N MET A 88 -2.50 -5.19 -6.83
CA MET A 88 -1.72 -4.04 -7.29
C MET A 88 -0.55 -3.75 -6.36
N ILE A 89 -0.74 -3.80 -5.05
CA ILE A 89 0.35 -3.67 -4.06
C ILE A 89 1.37 -4.79 -4.25
N LYS A 90 0.94 -6.03 -4.44
CA LYS A 90 1.82 -7.16 -4.72
C LYS A 90 2.62 -6.96 -6.00
N ASN A 91 2.02 -6.35 -7.01
CA ASN A 91 2.62 -6.08 -8.32
C ASN A 91 3.29 -4.69 -8.41
N SER A 92 3.33 -3.93 -7.31
CA SER A 92 3.93 -2.60 -7.29
C SER A 92 5.38 -2.61 -7.76
N ILE A 93 5.85 -1.48 -8.25
CA ILE A 93 7.21 -1.34 -8.79
C ILE A 93 8.21 -1.24 -7.65
N PHE A 94 8.04 -0.26 -6.77
CA PHE A 94 8.85 -0.03 -5.57
C PHE A 94 8.06 0.75 -4.53
N ALA A 95 8.65 0.89 -3.36
CA ALA A 95 8.12 1.76 -2.31
C ALA A 95 9.22 2.61 -1.69
N PHE A 96 8.82 3.64 -0.97
CA PHE A 96 9.75 4.49 -0.21
C PHE A 96 9.09 5.06 1.04
N ASP A 97 9.92 5.51 1.97
CA ASP A 97 9.47 6.11 3.23
C ASP A 97 8.71 7.41 2.99
N SER A 98 7.62 7.61 3.72
CA SER A 98 6.92 8.89 3.72
C SER A 98 7.74 9.96 4.43
N LEU A 99 7.76 11.19 3.87
CA LEU A 99 8.35 12.36 4.51
C LEU A 99 7.55 12.89 5.70
N LYS A 100 6.27 12.51 5.80
CA LYS A 100 5.35 13.05 6.80
C LYS A 100 5.18 12.15 8.02
N HIS A 101 5.29 10.85 7.84
CA HIS A 101 5.00 9.85 8.88
C HIS A 101 5.98 8.69 8.76
N ASP A 102 6.81 8.46 9.77
CA ASP A 102 7.88 7.45 9.74
C ASP A 102 7.37 6.01 9.55
N THR A 103 6.15 5.71 10.03
CA THR A 103 5.54 4.38 9.84
C THR A 103 4.80 4.22 8.52
N SER A 104 4.68 5.28 7.71
CA SER A 104 3.98 5.24 6.43
C SER A 104 4.94 5.02 5.29
N LYS A 105 4.53 4.16 4.36
CA LYS A 105 5.23 3.88 3.10
C LYS A 105 4.39 4.34 1.93
N ILE A 106 5.05 4.91 0.94
CA ILE A 106 4.45 5.27 -0.34
C ILE A 106 4.82 4.19 -1.33
N ILE A 107 3.84 3.51 -1.87
CA ILE A 107 3.98 2.38 -2.78
C ILE A 107 3.62 2.86 -4.17
N VAL A 108 4.53 2.74 -5.12
CA VAL A 108 4.30 3.10 -6.52
C VAL A 108 3.74 1.87 -7.22
N LEU A 109 2.48 1.95 -7.62
CA LEU A 109 1.78 0.88 -8.33
C LEU A 109 2.23 0.84 -9.80
N ASP A 110 2.08 -0.31 -10.46
CA ASP A 110 2.33 -0.47 -11.91
C ASP A 110 1.09 -0.05 -12.71
N GLU A 111 0.50 1.10 -12.34
CA GLU A 111 -0.74 1.64 -12.88
C GLU A 111 -0.63 3.17 -13.03
N VAL A 112 -1.33 3.70 -14.02
CA VAL A 112 -1.46 5.14 -14.27
C VAL A 112 -2.92 5.52 -14.45
N ASP A 113 -3.23 6.80 -14.26
CA ASP A 113 -4.54 7.37 -14.60
C ASP A 113 -4.67 7.67 -16.11
N ASP A 114 -5.80 8.26 -16.51
CA ASP A 114 -6.08 8.62 -17.91
C ASP A 114 -5.15 9.73 -18.45
N GLU A 115 -4.42 10.42 -17.57
CA GLU A 115 -3.45 11.47 -17.90
C GLU A 115 -1.99 10.97 -17.79
N ASP A 116 -1.77 9.66 -17.72
CA ASP A 116 -0.47 9.00 -17.51
C ASP A 116 0.22 9.36 -16.18
N ASN A 117 -0.52 9.86 -15.17
CA ASN A 117 0.03 10.08 -13.84
C ASN A 117 0.14 8.77 -13.08
N PRO A 118 1.27 8.49 -12.41
CA PRO A 118 1.43 7.29 -11.61
C PRO A 118 0.43 7.22 -10.46
N ILE A 119 -0.13 6.05 -10.21
CA ILE A 119 -0.98 5.80 -9.05
C ILE A 119 -0.13 5.29 -7.91
N ILE A 120 -0.32 5.87 -6.73
CA ILE A 120 0.35 5.46 -5.50
C ILE A 120 -0.63 5.01 -4.44
N ALA A 121 -0.22 4.05 -3.61
CA ALA A 121 -0.90 3.67 -2.37
C ALA A 121 -0.05 4.10 -1.18
N VAL A 122 -0.70 4.67 -0.15
CA VAL A 122 -0.04 5.00 1.11
C VAL A 122 -0.47 3.99 2.16
N VAL A 123 0.49 3.27 2.73
CA VAL A 123 0.25 2.24 3.74
C VAL A 123 0.96 2.62 5.04
N ARG A 124 0.22 2.66 6.14
CA ARG A 124 0.78 2.78 7.48
C ARG A 124 1.04 1.39 8.05
N LEU A 125 2.28 1.12 8.40
CA LEU A 125 2.71 -0.16 8.95
C LEU A 125 2.55 -0.22 10.47
N ASP A 126 2.32 -1.43 10.98
CA ASP A 126 2.33 -1.77 12.41
C ASP A 126 1.47 -0.86 13.31
N LYS A 127 0.37 -0.35 12.74
CA LYS A 127 -0.60 0.45 13.50
C LYS A 127 -1.28 -0.43 14.55
N LYS A 128 -1.37 0.07 15.77
CA LYS A 128 -2.14 -0.58 16.84
C LYS A 128 -3.61 -0.15 16.76
N MET A 129 -4.50 -1.12 16.82
CA MET A 129 -5.94 -0.92 16.70
C MET A 129 -6.68 -1.54 17.87
N GLY A 130 -7.72 -0.83 18.35
CA GLY A 130 -8.61 -1.29 19.42
C GLY A 130 -7.95 -1.37 20.81
N ARG A 131 -8.72 -1.81 21.81
CA ARG A 131 -8.26 -1.97 23.20
C ARG A 131 -7.17 -3.03 23.34
N ASP A 132 -7.22 -4.06 22.51
CA ASP A 132 -6.25 -5.17 22.51
C ASP A 132 -4.94 -4.83 21.77
N ALA A 133 -4.79 -3.59 21.29
CA ALA A 133 -3.62 -3.09 20.57
C ALA A 133 -3.19 -4.03 19.41
N ILE A 134 -4.16 -4.54 18.63
CA ILE A 134 -3.93 -5.46 17.52
C ILE A 134 -3.10 -4.76 16.47
N GLN A 135 -1.98 -5.35 16.08
CA GLN A 135 -1.13 -4.81 15.02
C GLN A 135 -1.74 -5.10 13.65
N ILE A 136 -1.87 -4.04 12.85
CA ILE A 136 -2.42 -4.05 11.50
C ILE A 136 -1.55 -3.19 10.58
N ASN A 137 -1.70 -3.40 9.27
CA ASN A 137 -1.26 -2.45 8.26
C ASN A 137 -2.50 -1.79 7.64
N GLU A 138 -2.46 -0.48 7.46
CA GLU A 138 -3.63 0.28 7.02
C GLU A 138 -3.35 1.02 5.71
N ILE A 139 -4.15 0.76 4.68
CA ILE A 139 -4.18 1.61 3.49
C ILE A 139 -4.89 2.91 3.87
N THR A 140 -4.16 4.02 3.84
CA THR A 140 -4.68 5.34 4.23
C THR A 140 -5.06 6.19 3.04
N SER A 141 -4.57 5.88 1.83
CA SER A 141 -4.94 6.55 0.60
C SER A 141 -4.49 5.74 -0.63
N ILE A 142 -5.20 5.91 -1.74
CA ILE A 142 -4.78 5.52 -3.10
C ILE A 142 -5.16 6.70 -3.98
N TYR A 143 -4.23 7.22 -4.77
CA TYR A 143 -4.48 8.37 -5.62
C TYR A 143 -3.41 8.52 -6.71
N GLU A 144 -3.76 9.20 -7.77
CA GLU A 144 -2.85 9.67 -8.81
C GLU A 144 -1.86 10.70 -8.25
N LYS A 145 -0.64 10.67 -8.69
CA LYS A 145 0.42 11.56 -8.20
C LYS A 145 1.13 12.28 -9.34
N GLU A 146 0.59 13.44 -9.71
CA GLU A 146 1.31 14.39 -10.54
C GLU A 146 2.70 14.66 -9.98
N ARG A 147 3.71 14.87 -10.57
CA ARG A 147 5.05 15.22 -10.05
C ARG A 147 5.58 14.23 -9.01
N LEU A 148 5.34 12.94 -9.22
CA LEU A 148 5.91 11.89 -8.35
C LEU A 148 7.44 11.98 -8.32
N SER A 149 8.10 12.36 -9.42
CA SER A 149 9.56 12.58 -9.51
C SER A 149 10.08 13.57 -8.47
N ASN A 150 9.37 14.69 -8.26
CA ASN A 150 9.78 15.68 -7.25
C ASN A 150 9.69 15.11 -5.81
N LEU A 151 8.68 14.29 -5.54
CA LEU A 151 8.55 13.64 -4.24
C LEU A 151 9.67 12.61 -4.03
N ILE A 152 9.98 11.82 -5.03
CA ILE A 152 11.08 10.84 -5.02
C ILE A 152 12.42 11.55 -4.80
N GLU A 153 12.70 12.62 -5.55
CA GLU A 153 13.94 13.38 -5.40
C GLU A 153 14.08 13.95 -3.99
N LYS A 154 13.02 14.55 -3.46
CA LYS A 154 13.03 15.07 -2.09
C LYS A 154 13.28 13.97 -1.06
N THR A 155 12.60 12.84 -1.19
CA THR A 155 12.75 11.66 -0.31
C THR A 155 14.19 11.13 -0.35
N TYR A 156 14.79 11.08 -1.52
CA TYR A 156 16.18 10.67 -1.72
C TYR A 156 17.17 11.65 -1.07
N ARG A 157 16.97 12.95 -1.26
CA ARG A 157 17.80 13.99 -0.62
C ARG A 157 17.72 13.97 0.91
N GLU A 158 16.58 13.61 1.47
CA GLU A 158 16.39 13.44 2.92
C GLU A 158 16.89 12.08 3.46
N ASN A 159 17.62 11.34 2.64
CA ASN A 159 18.21 10.04 3.00
C ASN A 159 17.19 9.01 3.55
N LYS A 160 15.96 9.07 3.06
CA LYS A 160 14.90 8.11 3.41
C LYS A 160 15.10 6.80 2.64
N CYS A 161 14.53 5.71 3.16
CA CYS A 161 14.70 4.38 2.60
C CYS A 161 13.79 4.13 1.38
N PHE A 162 14.34 3.47 0.38
CA PHE A 162 13.65 2.93 -0.78
C PHE A 162 13.66 1.40 -0.72
N TYR A 163 12.62 0.75 -1.25
CA TYR A 163 12.41 -0.69 -1.22
C TYR A 163 12.07 -1.20 -2.61
N LYS A 164 12.85 -2.11 -3.15
CA LYS A 164 12.58 -2.74 -4.44
C LYS A 164 11.58 -3.87 -4.27
N ASN A 165 10.58 -3.92 -5.13
CA ASN A 165 9.66 -5.05 -5.19
C ASN A 165 9.94 -5.94 -6.41
N LYS A 166 9.98 -5.35 -7.61
CA LYS A 166 10.27 -6.06 -8.85
C LYS A 166 11.57 -5.52 -9.45
N THR A 167 12.50 -6.41 -9.74
CA THR A 167 13.77 -6.07 -10.38
C THR A 167 13.66 -5.94 -11.90
N GLU A 168 12.61 -6.46 -12.51
CA GLU A 168 12.62 -6.72 -13.95
C GLU A 168 12.10 -5.59 -14.83
N HIS A 169 11.28 -4.67 -14.35
CA HIS A 169 10.81 -3.55 -15.18
C HIS A 169 10.42 -2.35 -14.34
N ILE A 170 11.36 -1.40 -14.19
CA ILE A 170 10.95 -0.02 -14.00
C ILE A 170 10.45 0.43 -15.37
N ARG A 171 9.18 0.20 -15.67
CA ARG A 171 8.53 0.84 -16.81
C ARG A 171 8.68 2.33 -16.57
N SER A 172 8.97 3.09 -17.61
CA SER A 172 8.94 4.54 -17.52
C SER A 172 7.49 4.96 -17.38
N ILE A 173 7.00 4.96 -16.13
CA ILE A 173 5.66 5.43 -15.80
C ILE A 173 5.72 6.96 -15.86
N GLY A 174 5.79 7.55 -17.06
CA GLY A 174 5.64 8.98 -17.29
C GLY A 174 6.46 9.95 -16.42
N PHE A 175 7.39 9.48 -15.55
CA PHE A 175 8.20 10.32 -14.68
C PHE A 175 9.70 9.98 -14.77
N GLN A 176 10.55 11.00 -14.62
CA GLN A 176 12.00 10.85 -14.59
C GLN A 176 12.49 10.64 -13.16
N LEU A 177 13.18 9.54 -12.91
CA LEU A 177 13.86 9.29 -11.65
C LEU A 177 15.21 10.01 -11.61
N PRO A 178 15.67 10.48 -10.43
CA PRO A 178 17.06 10.83 -10.23
C PRO A 178 17.97 9.67 -10.67
N GLN A 179 19.12 9.98 -11.28
CA GLN A 179 20.00 8.96 -11.88
C GLN A 179 20.41 7.90 -10.87
N ASP A 180 20.77 8.32 -9.65
CA ASP A 180 21.19 7.41 -8.57
C ASP A 180 20.05 6.52 -8.10
N VAL A 181 18.82 7.04 -8.00
CA VAL A 181 17.62 6.23 -7.66
C VAL A 181 17.34 5.25 -8.78
N LYS A 182 17.45 5.67 -10.04
CA LYS A 182 17.28 4.79 -11.20
C LYS A 182 18.29 3.66 -11.20
N TYR A 183 19.57 3.96 -10.94
CA TYR A 183 20.64 2.97 -10.79
C TYR A 183 20.32 1.98 -9.65
N ALA A 184 20.02 2.48 -8.45
CA ALA A 184 19.75 1.66 -7.30
C ALA A 184 18.48 0.79 -7.42
N LEU A 185 17.47 1.23 -8.18
CA LEU A 185 16.29 0.44 -8.50
C LEU A 185 16.53 -0.58 -9.62
N SER A 186 17.59 -0.43 -10.39
CA SER A 186 17.94 -1.36 -11.46
C SER A 186 18.38 -2.73 -10.91
N THR A 187 18.47 -3.72 -11.79
CA THR A 187 18.97 -5.06 -11.42
C THR A 187 20.45 -5.07 -11.04
N GLU A 188 21.21 -4.03 -11.38
CA GLU A 188 22.64 -3.92 -11.12
C GLU A 188 22.95 -3.67 -9.64
N TYR A 189 22.04 -2.97 -8.91
CA TYR A 189 22.22 -2.72 -7.50
C TYR A 189 21.69 -3.89 -6.66
N SER A 190 22.56 -4.53 -5.87
CA SER A 190 22.27 -5.80 -5.20
C SER A 190 21.33 -5.69 -3.98
N ARG A 191 21.19 -4.51 -3.39
CA ARG A 191 20.39 -4.33 -2.17
C ARG A 191 18.90 -4.28 -2.45
N THR A 192 18.09 -4.95 -1.65
CA THR A 192 16.62 -4.92 -1.74
C THR A 192 16.01 -3.66 -1.14
N SER A 193 16.74 -2.97 -0.25
CA SER A 193 16.41 -1.64 0.26
C SER A 193 17.66 -0.78 0.35
N PHE A 194 17.53 0.52 0.18
CA PHE A 194 18.66 1.44 0.17
C PHE A 194 18.26 2.85 0.59
N THR A 195 19.24 3.60 1.07
CA THR A 195 19.18 5.05 1.29
C THR A 195 20.21 5.74 0.38
N LYS A 196 20.14 7.08 0.28
CA LYS A 196 21.11 7.87 -0.48
C LYS A 196 22.56 7.59 -0.03
N SER A 197 22.81 7.64 1.27
CA SER A 197 24.16 7.43 1.81
C SER A 197 24.72 6.06 1.42
N GLN A 198 23.89 5.02 1.37
CA GLN A 198 24.32 3.67 0.98
C GLN A 198 24.64 3.56 -0.51
N VAL A 199 23.97 4.32 -1.36
CA VAL A 199 24.27 4.37 -2.81
C VAL A 199 25.55 5.13 -3.11
N GLU A 200 25.87 6.15 -2.29
CA GLU A 200 27.10 6.94 -2.45
C GLU A 200 28.35 6.21 -1.91
N GLU A 201 28.18 5.21 -1.04
CA GLU A 201 29.26 4.39 -0.47
C GLU A 201 29.64 3.16 -1.34
N ASP A 202 28.75 2.71 -2.21
CA ASP A 202 28.93 1.57 -3.12
C ASP A 202 29.48 2.02 -4.49
#